data_3c01abbe163ff871c9e3efec93600b2b
#
_entry.id   3c01abbe163ff871c9e3efec93600b2b
#
_cell.length_a   1.000
_cell.length_b   1.000
_cell.length_c   1.000
_cell.angle_alpha   90.00
_cell.angle_beta   90.00
_cell.angle_gamma   90.00
#
_symmetry.space_group_name_H-M   'P 1'
#
loop_
_entity.id
_entity.type
_entity.pdbx_description
1 polymer ?
#
loop_
_entity_poly.entity_id
_entity_poly.type
_entity_poly.pdbx_seq_one_letter_code
_entity_poly.pdbx_strand_id
1 'polypeptide(L)'
;MERTRLDPRINAVADGVYQITLTPPMDGFADFISAWVVTGPTVFLVDAGPGSTAGQLLRALDLLGISRLDYLLLTHIHLDHAGAAGVVSRRFPEARVVCHAKGIPHLVDPTQLWEGSRRLLGAVAEGYGPLDPIPPERFIAAQTFRAEALTALLTPGHAVHHVSFATDAGLFAGEACGVRYQMSDRREYLRPATPPRFFLDVALASIDALLAQAPARMMIGHFGVTEDGTGLLRRHREQLVFWEDWLAKQTRRSSTPESFAAYCEEGLLAEDPCLSALSAFPEPARRRERYFLKNSINGFLGWLAKAEGGTPKGQVGRGTSEE
;
A
#
# COMPACT_ATOMS: atom_id res chain seq x y z
N MET A 1 -24.39 8.90 -25.16
CA MET A 1 -23.50 7.74 -25.04
C MET A 1 -23.03 7.69 -23.60
N GLU A 2 -23.61 6.83 -22.80
CA GLU A 2 -23.23 6.55 -21.44
C GLU A 2 -21.77 6.04 -21.46
N ARG A 3 -20.83 6.79 -20.88
CA ARG A 3 -19.49 6.27 -20.61
C ARG A 3 -19.67 5.16 -19.58
N THR A 4 -19.66 3.94 -20.06
CA THR A 4 -19.65 2.76 -19.22
C THR A 4 -18.53 2.87 -18.21
N ARG A 5 -18.82 2.65 -16.93
CA ARG A 5 -17.93 2.63 -15.74
C ARG A 5 -16.67 1.73 -15.87
N LEU A 6 -16.31 1.28 -17.06
CA LEU A 6 -15.29 0.27 -17.35
C LEU A 6 -14.02 0.82 -18.04
N ASP A 7 -13.96 2.10 -18.40
CA ASP A 7 -12.74 2.64 -18.99
C ASP A 7 -11.75 3.04 -17.89
N PRO A 8 -10.59 2.37 -17.79
CA PRO A 8 -9.58 2.73 -16.82
C PRO A 8 -9.04 4.13 -17.14
N ARG A 9 -8.87 4.96 -16.11
CA ARG A 9 -8.17 6.23 -16.28
C ARG A 9 -6.67 5.97 -16.31
N ILE A 10 -6.02 6.41 -17.37
CA ILE A 10 -4.59 6.29 -17.59
C ILE A 10 -4.02 7.71 -17.61
N ASN A 11 -3.07 7.99 -16.72
CA ASN A 11 -2.36 9.26 -16.65
C ASN A 11 -0.89 9.04 -16.99
N ALA A 12 -0.38 9.69 -18.03
CA ALA A 12 1.06 9.79 -18.27
C ALA A 12 1.67 10.73 -17.21
N VAL A 13 2.60 10.20 -16.42
CA VAL A 13 3.25 10.93 -15.31
C VAL A 13 4.64 11.41 -15.71
N ALA A 14 5.32 10.62 -16.52
CA ALA A 14 6.60 10.94 -17.15
C ALA A 14 6.69 10.15 -18.46
N ASP A 15 7.77 10.38 -19.22
CA ASP A 15 8.02 9.59 -20.41
C ASP A 15 8.13 8.10 -20.05
N GLY A 16 7.27 7.30 -20.67
CA GLY A 16 7.18 5.87 -20.42
C GLY A 16 6.61 5.45 -19.03
N VAL A 17 6.10 6.38 -18.20
CA VAL A 17 5.55 6.09 -16.87
C VAL A 17 4.08 6.43 -16.80
N TYR A 18 3.24 5.45 -16.54
CA TYR A 18 1.79 5.59 -16.55
C TYR A 18 1.17 5.13 -15.23
N GLN A 19 0.30 5.98 -14.67
CA GLN A 19 -0.61 5.61 -13.58
C GLN A 19 -1.89 5.05 -14.19
N ILE A 20 -2.31 3.89 -13.72
CA ILE A 20 -3.61 3.31 -14.00
C ILE A 20 -4.45 3.40 -12.73
N THR A 21 -5.54 4.17 -12.78
CA THR A 21 -6.50 4.23 -11.67
C THR A 21 -7.45 3.06 -11.74
N LEU A 22 -7.48 2.24 -10.70
CA LEU A 22 -8.35 1.09 -10.56
C LEU A 22 -9.49 1.42 -9.60
N THR A 23 -10.73 1.16 -10.04
CA THR A 23 -11.93 1.48 -9.27
C THR A 23 -12.71 0.20 -8.99
N PRO A 24 -12.58 -0.39 -7.79
CA PRO A 24 -13.38 -1.53 -7.39
C PRO A 24 -14.87 -1.13 -7.27
N PRO A 25 -15.81 -2.09 -7.38
CA PRO A 25 -17.25 -1.81 -7.41
C PRO A 25 -17.81 -1.48 -6.02
N MET A 26 -17.23 -0.48 -5.37
CA MET A 26 -17.60 -0.02 -4.02
C MET A 26 -17.70 1.50 -3.97
N ASP A 27 -18.71 2.00 -3.26
CA ASP A 27 -18.87 3.45 -3.04
C ASP A 27 -17.68 4.04 -2.27
N GLY A 28 -17.16 5.16 -2.77
CA GLY A 28 -16.05 5.85 -2.16
C GLY A 28 -14.66 5.36 -2.56
N PHE A 29 -14.54 4.30 -3.38
CA PHE A 29 -13.27 3.76 -3.83
C PHE A 29 -12.82 4.25 -5.21
N ALA A 30 -13.50 5.24 -5.77
CA ALA A 30 -12.96 5.98 -6.91
C ALA A 30 -11.69 6.74 -6.49
N ASP A 31 -10.70 6.84 -7.40
CA ASP A 31 -9.45 7.56 -7.16
C ASP A 31 -8.71 7.12 -5.88
N PHE A 32 -8.65 5.81 -5.65
CA PHE A 32 -8.03 5.27 -4.44
C PHE A 32 -6.87 4.34 -4.72
N ILE A 33 -6.94 3.51 -5.76
CA ILE A 33 -5.93 2.49 -6.05
C ILE A 33 -5.21 2.82 -7.35
N SER A 34 -3.89 2.81 -7.30
CA SER A 34 -3.00 2.98 -8.46
C SER A 34 -2.25 1.70 -8.76
N ALA A 35 -2.26 1.29 -10.03
CA ALA A 35 -1.23 0.42 -10.60
C ALA A 35 -0.33 1.27 -11.49
N TRP A 36 0.92 0.90 -11.63
CA TRP A 36 1.91 1.67 -12.36
C TRP A 36 2.56 0.86 -13.46
N VAL A 37 2.56 1.38 -14.68
CA VAL A 37 3.25 0.77 -15.82
C VAL A 37 4.45 1.61 -16.19
N VAL A 38 5.60 0.98 -16.35
CA VAL A 38 6.80 1.59 -16.91
C VAL A 38 7.16 0.85 -18.19
N THR A 39 7.34 1.62 -19.26
CA THR A 39 7.73 1.15 -20.59
C THR A 39 9.18 1.55 -20.89
N GLY A 40 9.83 0.80 -21.77
CA GLY A 40 11.22 1.03 -22.14
C GLY A 40 11.91 -0.26 -22.49
N PRO A 41 13.25 -0.35 -22.34
CA PRO A 41 13.99 -1.59 -22.55
C PRO A 41 13.48 -2.72 -21.65
N THR A 42 13.15 -2.41 -20.40
CA THR A 42 12.45 -3.29 -19.45
C THR A 42 11.05 -2.76 -19.21
N VAL A 43 10.03 -3.59 -19.43
CA VAL A 43 8.63 -3.25 -19.20
C VAL A 43 8.16 -3.92 -17.92
N PHE A 44 7.65 -3.13 -16.97
CA PHE A 44 7.17 -3.68 -15.71
C PHE A 44 5.88 -2.99 -15.22
N LEU A 45 5.13 -3.75 -14.44
CA LEU A 45 3.92 -3.32 -13.75
C LEU A 45 4.21 -3.34 -12.24
N VAL A 46 3.92 -2.26 -11.52
CA VAL A 46 3.96 -2.22 -10.06
C VAL A 46 2.54 -2.23 -9.52
N ASP A 47 2.25 -3.23 -8.73
CA ASP A 47 0.97 -3.63 -8.20
C ASP A 47 -0.08 -3.93 -9.28
N ALA A 48 -0.96 -4.86 -8.99
CA ALA A 48 -1.99 -5.33 -9.93
C ALA A 48 -3.40 -4.84 -9.55
N GLY A 49 -3.54 -4.25 -8.36
CA GLY A 49 -4.85 -3.88 -7.84
C GLY A 49 -5.69 -5.08 -7.40
N PRO A 50 -6.96 -4.83 -7.03
CA PRO A 50 -7.91 -5.85 -6.61
C PRO A 50 -8.28 -6.84 -7.73
N GLY A 51 -8.64 -8.06 -7.37
CA GLY A 51 -9.16 -9.06 -8.30
C GLY A 51 -10.37 -8.57 -9.09
N SER A 52 -11.27 -7.83 -8.44
CA SER A 52 -12.45 -7.24 -9.07
C SER A 52 -12.15 -6.19 -10.15
N THR A 53 -10.93 -5.64 -10.18
CA THR A 53 -10.50 -4.65 -11.17
C THR A 53 -9.58 -5.22 -12.26
N ALA A 54 -9.35 -6.55 -12.26
CA ALA A 54 -8.45 -7.19 -13.23
C ALA A 54 -8.80 -6.85 -14.69
N GLY A 55 -10.10 -6.83 -15.03
CA GLY A 55 -10.55 -6.46 -16.37
C GLY A 55 -10.24 -5.00 -16.74
N GLN A 56 -10.30 -4.07 -15.77
CA GLN A 56 -9.91 -2.68 -15.97
C GLN A 56 -8.40 -2.57 -16.22
N LEU A 57 -7.58 -3.28 -15.43
CA LEU A 57 -6.13 -3.30 -15.59
C LEU A 57 -5.71 -3.86 -16.95
N LEU A 58 -6.23 -5.04 -17.34
CA LEU A 58 -5.88 -5.64 -18.64
C LEU A 58 -6.26 -4.72 -19.80
N ARG A 59 -7.45 -4.11 -19.77
CA ARG A 59 -7.86 -3.14 -20.77
C ARG A 59 -6.93 -1.93 -20.84
N ALA A 60 -6.46 -1.42 -19.69
CA ALA A 60 -5.49 -0.32 -19.66
C ALA A 60 -4.17 -0.73 -20.32
N LEU A 61 -3.67 -1.94 -20.03
CA LEU A 61 -2.46 -2.47 -20.63
C LEU A 61 -2.61 -2.63 -22.15
N ASP A 62 -3.78 -3.11 -22.62
CA ASP A 62 -4.06 -3.22 -24.06
C ASP A 62 -4.11 -1.82 -24.74
N LEU A 63 -4.75 -0.83 -24.11
CA LEU A 63 -4.80 0.57 -24.61
C LEU A 63 -3.40 1.22 -24.67
N LEU A 64 -2.51 0.87 -23.76
CA LEU A 64 -1.10 1.29 -23.77
C LEU A 64 -0.23 0.49 -24.74
N GLY A 65 -0.79 -0.52 -25.44
CA GLY A 65 -0.05 -1.37 -26.36
C GLY A 65 0.93 -2.32 -25.68
N ILE A 66 0.72 -2.64 -24.39
CA ILE A 66 1.59 -3.53 -23.62
C ILE A 66 1.34 -4.98 -24.06
N SER A 67 2.17 -5.47 -24.95
CA SER A 67 2.15 -6.88 -25.42
C SER A 67 3.13 -7.79 -24.68
N ARG A 68 4.11 -7.20 -23.98
CA ARG A 68 5.14 -7.90 -23.18
C ARG A 68 5.22 -7.24 -21.80
N LEU A 69 5.43 -8.06 -20.79
CA LEU A 69 5.77 -7.64 -19.44
C LEU A 69 6.96 -8.45 -18.97
N ASP A 70 8.03 -7.80 -18.56
CA ASP A 70 9.22 -8.48 -18.03
C ASP A 70 9.02 -8.81 -16.55
N TYR A 71 8.45 -7.86 -15.78
CA TYR A 71 8.21 -8.02 -14.35
C TYR A 71 6.83 -7.53 -13.94
N LEU A 72 6.18 -8.30 -13.06
CA LEU A 72 5.13 -7.85 -12.16
C LEU A 72 5.76 -7.66 -10.78
N LEU A 73 5.87 -6.44 -10.33
CA LEU A 73 6.48 -6.05 -9.06
C LEU A 73 5.36 -5.82 -8.04
N LEU A 74 5.31 -6.58 -6.98
CA LEU A 74 4.30 -6.40 -5.93
C LEU A 74 4.94 -5.74 -4.72
N THR A 75 4.43 -4.56 -4.36
CA THR A 75 4.90 -3.85 -3.15
C THR A 75 4.61 -4.67 -1.91
N HIS A 76 3.45 -5.30 -1.87
CA HIS A 76 3.06 -6.26 -0.85
C HIS A 76 1.86 -7.09 -1.34
N ILE A 77 1.35 -8.01 -0.52
CA ILE A 77 0.35 -8.98 -0.98
C ILE A 77 -1.09 -8.72 -0.49
N HIS A 78 -1.41 -7.53 0.01
CA HIS A 78 -2.80 -7.22 0.32
C HIS A 78 -3.67 -7.24 -0.94
N LEU A 79 -4.97 -7.47 -0.77
CA LEU A 79 -5.91 -7.72 -1.88
C LEU A 79 -5.97 -6.59 -2.88
N ASP A 80 -5.82 -5.37 -2.42
CA ASP A 80 -5.89 -4.15 -3.23
C ASP A 80 -4.59 -3.84 -4.00
N HIS A 81 -3.54 -4.60 -3.78
CA HIS A 81 -2.27 -4.52 -4.51
C HIS A 81 -1.97 -5.78 -5.34
N ALA A 82 -2.22 -6.96 -4.77
CA ALA A 82 -1.88 -8.23 -5.40
C ALA A 82 -3.10 -9.02 -5.92
N GLY A 83 -4.32 -8.51 -5.72
CA GLY A 83 -5.55 -9.24 -6.04
C GLY A 83 -5.65 -9.74 -7.47
N ALA A 84 -5.27 -8.92 -8.45
CA ALA A 84 -5.28 -9.31 -9.85
C ALA A 84 -3.96 -9.93 -10.34
N ALA A 85 -2.96 -10.16 -9.47
CA ALA A 85 -1.63 -10.65 -9.88
C ALA A 85 -1.69 -11.99 -10.61
N GLY A 86 -2.55 -12.93 -10.21
CA GLY A 86 -2.75 -14.20 -10.89
C GLY A 86 -3.30 -14.06 -12.30
N VAL A 87 -4.24 -13.11 -12.49
CA VAL A 87 -4.79 -12.77 -13.82
C VAL A 87 -3.71 -12.20 -14.72
N VAL A 88 -2.92 -11.25 -14.21
CA VAL A 88 -1.77 -10.64 -14.93
C VAL A 88 -0.73 -11.70 -15.28
N SER A 89 -0.39 -12.58 -14.33
CA SER A 89 0.57 -13.66 -14.54
C SER A 89 0.14 -14.63 -15.67
N ARG A 90 -1.15 -14.93 -15.79
CA ARG A 90 -1.67 -15.73 -16.92
C ARG A 90 -1.64 -14.98 -18.24
N ARG A 91 -1.96 -13.68 -18.24
CA ARG A 91 -1.96 -12.84 -19.45
C ARG A 91 -0.56 -12.63 -20.02
N PHE A 92 0.46 -12.60 -19.14
CA PHE A 92 1.87 -12.42 -19.50
C PHE A 92 2.70 -13.60 -18.97
N PRO A 93 2.67 -14.76 -19.66
CA PRO A 93 3.28 -16.00 -19.15
C PRO A 93 4.81 -15.93 -19.03
N GLU A 94 5.49 -15.00 -19.68
CA GLU A 94 6.94 -14.80 -19.56
C GLU A 94 7.33 -13.82 -18.43
N ALA A 95 6.40 -13.02 -17.92
CA ALA A 95 6.68 -12.08 -16.85
C ALA A 95 7.07 -12.79 -15.55
N ARG A 96 8.09 -12.32 -14.85
CA ARG A 96 8.44 -12.81 -13.51
C ARG A 96 7.73 -11.97 -12.46
N VAL A 97 7.21 -12.62 -11.42
CA VAL A 97 6.55 -11.94 -10.30
C VAL A 97 7.57 -11.72 -9.19
N VAL A 98 7.83 -10.46 -8.87
CA VAL A 98 8.78 -10.08 -7.82
C VAL A 98 8.00 -9.61 -6.60
N CYS A 99 8.18 -10.27 -5.48
CA CYS A 99 7.62 -9.86 -4.19
C CYS A 99 8.51 -10.33 -3.04
N HIS A 100 8.21 -9.88 -1.83
CA HIS A 100 8.91 -10.36 -0.65
C HIS A 100 8.75 -11.88 -0.48
N ALA A 101 9.82 -12.60 -0.12
CA ALA A 101 9.81 -14.07 0.02
C ALA A 101 8.67 -14.61 0.90
N LYS A 102 8.33 -13.90 2.00
CA LYS A 102 7.20 -14.25 2.89
C LYS A 102 5.82 -14.15 2.21
N GLY A 103 5.71 -13.39 1.13
CA GLY A 103 4.46 -13.26 0.36
C GLY A 103 4.24 -14.42 -0.61
N ILE A 104 5.30 -15.03 -1.11
CA ILE A 104 5.23 -16.07 -2.17
C ILE A 104 4.29 -17.22 -1.82
N PRO A 105 4.38 -17.89 -0.64
CA PRO A 105 3.48 -19.00 -0.31
C PRO A 105 2.01 -18.61 -0.37
N HIS A 106 1.66 -17.38 0.02
CA HIS A 106 0.30 -16.87 0.03
C HIS A 106 -0.23 -16.45 -1.35
N LEU A 107 0.63 -16.35 -2.35
CA LEU A 107 0.23 -16.14 -3.74
C LEU A 107 0.25 -17.42 -4.55
N VAL A 108 1.01 -18.42 -4.11
CA VAL A 108 0.96 -19.79 -4.65
C VAL A 108 -0.33 -20.48 -4.22
N ASP A 109 -0.70 -20.38 -2.96
CA ASP A 109 -2.02 -20.79 -2.43
C ASP A 109 -2.65 -19.61 -1.69
N PRO A 110 -3.56 -18.86 -2.33
CA PRO A 110 -4.14 -17.66 -1.76
C PRO A 110 -5.28 -17.93 -0.75
N THR A 111 -5.61 -19.17 -0.44
CA THR A 111 -6.75 -19.53 0.42
C THR A 111 -6.68 -18.86 1.78
N GLN A 112 -5.56 -18.96 2.48
CA GLN A 112 -5.40 -18.36 3.82
C GLN A 112 -5.39 -16.84 3.76
N LEU A 113 -4.79 -16.24 2.73
CA LEU A 113 -4.78 -14.79 2.52
C LEU A 113 -6.20 -14.28 2.30
N TRP A 114 -6.97 -14.93 1.44
CA TRP A 114 -8.35 -14.58 1.17
C TRP A 114 -9.24 -14.68 2.40
N GLU A 115 -9.22 -15.82 3.08
CA GLU A 115 -10.02 -16.03 4.30
C GLU A 115 -9.63 -15.06 5.43
N GLY A 116 -8.33 -14.80 5.59
CA GLY A 116 -7.83 -13.83 6.56
C GLY A 116 -8.32 -12.42 6.27
N SER A 117 -8.27 -12.02 5.01
CA SER A 117 -8.75 -10.72 4.56
C SER A 117 -10.26 -10.56 4.74
N ARG A 118 -11.04 -11.59 4.44
CA ARG A 118 -12.49 -11.57 4.67
C ARG A 118 -12.83 -11.40 6.17
N ARG A 119 -12.12 -12.09 7.04
CA ARG A 119 -12.33 -11.94 8.50
C ARG A 119 -11.97 -10.53 9.00
N LEU A 120 -10.94 -9.91 8.42
CA LEU A 120 -10.46 -8.60 8.87
C LEU A 120 -11.25 -7.44 8.26
N LEU A 121 -11.52 -7.48 6.97
CA LEU A 121 -12.06 -6.37 6.18
C LEU A 121 -13.55 -6.55 5.82
N GLY A 122 -14.12 -7.74 5.99
CA GLY A 122 -15.54 -8.01 5.71
C GLY A 122 -15.94 -7.64 4.28
N ALA A 123 -16.94 -6.76 4.16
CA ALA A 123 -17.46 -6.31 2.87
C ALA A 123 -16.43 -5.65 1.95
N VAL A 124 -15.38 -5.04 2.51
CA VAL A 124 -14.29 -4.46 1.71
C VAL A 124 -13.50 -5.55 1.00
N ALA A 125 -13.19 -6.67 1.68
CA ALA A 125 -12.54 -7.81 1.04
C ALA A 125 -13.41 -8.41 -0.07
N GLU A 126 -14.71 -8.55 0.15
CA GLU A 126 -15.65 -9.05 -0.88
C GLU A 126 -15.67 -8.11 -2.10
N GLY A 127 -15.63 -6.79 -1.88
CA GLY A 127 -15.56 -5.80 -2.95
C GLY A 127 -14.24 -5.83 -3.73
N TYR A 128 -13.14 -6.21 -3.09
CA TYR A 128 -11.85 -6.44 -3.75
C TYR A 128 -11.82 -7.75 -4.54
N GLY A 129 -12.56 -8.76 -4.10
CA GLY A 129 -12.62 -10.06 -4.73
C GLY A 129 -11.43 -10.97 -4.39
N PRO A 130 -11.57 -12.27 -4.71
CA PRO A 130 -10.54 -13.28 -4.45
C PRO A 130 -9.32 -13.11 -5.37
N LEU A 131 -8.22 -13.78 -4.98
CA LEU A 131 -7.00 -13.88 -5.77
C LEU A 131 -6.97 -15.23 -6.50
N ASP A 132 -6.37 -15.22 -7.69
CA ASP A 132 -6.00 -16.46 -8.39
C ASP A 132 -4.57 -16.89 -8.01
N PRO A 133 -4.30 -18.19 -7.89
CA PRO A 133 -2.97 -18.71 -7.60
C PRO A 133 -1.97 -18.42 -8.71
N ILE A 134 -0.70 -18.30 -8.36
CA ILE A 134 0.42 -18.11 -9.30
C ILE A 134 1.40 -19.28 -9.11
N PRO A 135 1.82 -19.95 -10.20
CA PRO A 135 2.78 -21.04 -10.14
C PRO A 135 4.10 -20.61 -9.46
N PRO A 136 4.69 -21.43 -8.57
CA PRO A 136 5.85 -21.05 -7.77
C PRO A 136 7.09 -20.71 -8.61
N GLU A 137 7.27 -21.32 -9.77
CA GLU A 137 8.38 -21.04 -10.69
C GLU A 137 8.34 -19.63 -11.31
N ARG A 138 7.23 -18.92 -11.18
CA ARG A 138 7.06 -17.56 -11.68
C ARG A 138 7.72 -16.52 -10.78
N PHE A 139 7.97 -16.87 -9.52
CA PHE A 139 8.44 -15.90 -8.53
C PHE A 139 9.94 -15.69 -8.54
N ILE A 140 10.32 -14.45 -8.22
CA ILE A 140 11.64 -14.07 -7.74
C ILE A 140 11.44 -13.36 -6.40
N ALA A 141 12.14 -13.81 -5.37
CA ALA A 141 12.11 -13.13 -4.08
C ALA A 141 12.80 -11.77 -4.18
N ALA A 142 12.16 -10.71 -3.68
CA ALA A 142 12.72 -9.36 -3.73
C ALA A 142 14.11 -9.24 -3.06
N GLN A 143 14.39 -10.09 -2.06
CA GLN A 143 15.67 -10.17 -1.37
C GLN A 143 16.83 -10.54 -2.30
N THR A 144 16.55 -11.34 -3.32
CA THR A 144 17.56 -11.84 -4.29
C THR A 144 17.39 -11.23 -5.67
N PHE A 145 16.36 -10.41 -5.85
CA PHE A 145 16.09 -9.76 -7.13
C PHE A 145 17.23 -8.81 -7.51
N ARG A 146 17.66 -8.91 -8.76
CA ARG A 146 18.67 -8.05 -9.36
C ARG A 146 18.27 -7.74 -10.79
N ALA A 147 18.12 -6.48 -11.13
CA ALA A 147 17.90 -5.99 -12.49
C ALA A 147 18.63 -4.67 -12.67
N GLU A 148 19.01 -4.36 -13.90
CA GLU A 148 19.59 -3.07 -14.24
C GLU A 148 18.53 -1.97 -14.08
N ALA A 149 18.89 -0.83 -13.50
CA ALA A 149 18.02 0.32 -13.27
C ALA A 149 16.75 0.06 -12.42
N LEU A 150 16.69 -1.07 -11.69
CA LEU A 150 15.55 -1.41 -10.82
C LEU A 150 16.03 -2.09 -9.53
N THR A 151 15.84 -1.43 -8.40
CA THR A 151 16.26 -1.91 -7.08
C THR A 151 15.07 -2.18 -6.18
N ALA A 152 14.98 -3.38 -5.62
CA ALA A 152 14.02 -3.73 -4.58
C ALA A 152 14.58 -3.34 -3.21
N LEU A 153 13.83 -2.51 -2.48
CA LEU A 153 14.14 -2.05 -1.12
C LEU A 153 13.14 -2.70 -0.16
N LEU A 154 13.63 -3.50 0.78
CA LEU A 154 12.74 -4.07 1.80
C LEU A 154 12.32 -2.96 2.77
N THR A 155 11.04 -2.69 2.84
CA THR A 155 10.44 -1.59 3.61
C THR A 155 9.30 -2.08 4.50
N PRO A 156 9.57 -3.06 5.41
CA PRO A 156 8.55 -3.53 6.34
C PRO A 156 8.05 -2.38 7.23
N GLY A 157 6.80 -2.45 7.64
CA GLY A 157 6.12 -1.42 8.44
C GLY A 157 4.61 -1.55 8.30
N HIS A 158 4.06 -1.12 7.16
CA HIS A 158 2.67 -1.39 6.79
C HIS A 158 2.38 -2.90 6.76
N ALA A 159 3.27 -3.68 6.17
CA ALA A 159 3.24 -5.15 6.18
C ALA A 159 4.67 -5.70 6.33
N VAL A 160 4.81 -6.88 6.95
CA VAL A 160 6.12 -7.55 7.14
C VAL A 160 6.77 -7.97 5.81
N HIS A 161 5.98 -8.04 4.76
CA HIS A 161 6.36 -8.41 3.40
C HIS A 161 6.34 -7.21 2.43
N HIS A 162 6.43 -5.96 2.95
CA HIS A 162 6.41 -4.78 2.12
C HIS A 162 7.78 -4.53 1.47
N VAL A 163 7.76 -4.12 0.19
CA VAL A 163 8.90 -3.79 -0.67
C VAL A 163 8.58 -2.49 -1.40
N SER A 164 9.52 -1.57 -1.45
CA SER A 164 9.49 -0.43 -2.36
C SER A 164 10.45 -0.69 -3.53
N PHE A 165 10.18 -0.09 -4.68
CA PHE A 165 11.02 -0.27 -5.87
C PHE A 165 11.56 1.08 -6.32
N ALA A 166 12.89 1.21 -6.38
CA ALA A 166 13.57 2.40 -6.87
C ALA A 166 14.02 2.21 -8.32
N THR A 167 13.81 3.23 -9.14
CA THR A 167 14.17 3.29 -10.54
C THR A 167 14.63 4.69 -10.91
N ASP A 168 15.15 4.88 -12.12
CA ASP A 168 15.47 6.21 -12.65
C ASP A 168 14.21 7.10 -12.79
N ALA A 169 13.02 6.49 -12.94
CA ALA A 169 11.76 7.23 -13.02
C ALA A 169 11.29 7.75 -11.65
N GLY A 170 11.83 7.23 -10.55
CA GLY A 170 11.48 7.55 -9.17
C GLY A 170 11.25 6.33 -8.29
N LEU A 171 10.65 6.54 -7.13
CA LEU A 171 10.40 5.53 -6.12
C LEU A 171 8.94 5.08 -6.13
N PHE A 172 8.68 3.81 -6.37
CA PHE A 172 7.38 3.17 -6.14
C PHE A 172 7.30 2.76 -4.67
N ALA A 173 6.63 3.58 -3.88
CA ALA A 173 6.70 3.48 -2.42
C ALA A 173 5.68 2.50 -1.80
N GLY A 174 4.67 2.05 -2.58
CA GLY A 174 3.55 1.31 -2.02
C GLY A 174 2.84 2.11 -0.91
N GLU A 175 2.77 1.55 0.29
CA GLU A 175 2.20 2.21 1.48
C GLU A 175 3.26 2.56 2.54
N ALA A 176 4.56 2.48 2.21
CA ALA A 176 5.62 2.88 3.14
C ALA A 176 5.64 4.38 3.46
N CYS A 177 4.93 5.20 2.68
CA CYS A 177 4.75 6.64 2.89
C CYS A 177 3.36 7.03 3.42
N GLY A 178 2.56 6.07 3.89
CA GLY A 178 1.16 6.29 4.24
C GLY A 178 0.24 6.41 3.03
N VAL A 179 -0.99 6.86 3.27
CA VAL A 179 -2.01 7.11 2.24
C VAL A 179 -2.17 8.61 2.06
N ARG A 180 -1.96 9.06 0.84
CA ARG A 180 -1.93 10.50 0.50
C ARG A 180 -2.95 10.86 -0.56
N TYR A 181 -3.58 12.02 -0.39
CA TYR A 181 -4.40 12.68 -1.41
C TYR A 181 -4.01 14.13 -1.58
N GLN A 182 -3.91 14.57 -2.82
CA GLN A 182 -3.84 15.97 -3.16
C GLN A 182 -5.22 16.46 -3.60
N MET A 183 -5.76 17.45 -2.90
CA MET A 183 -7.02 18.09 -3.26
C MET A 183 -6.81 19.09 -4.43
N SER A 184 -7.89 19.41 -5.13
CA SER A 184 -7.87 20.39 -6.23
C SER A 184 -7.46 21.79 -5.77
N ASP A 185 -7.71 22.13 -4.51
CA ASP A 185 -7.32 23.41 -3.86
C ASP A 185 -5.90 23.37 -3.26
N ARG A 186 -5.09 22.35 -3.60
CA ARG A 186 -3.74 22.10 -3.13
C ARG A 186 -3.60 21.69 -1.67
N ARG A 187 -4.68 21.56 -0.89
CA ARG A 187 -4.58 20.91 0.42
C ARG A 187 -4.16 19.46 0.24
N GLU A 188 -3.43 18.95 1.20
CA GLU A 188 -3.00 17.57 1.23
C GLU A 188 -3.63 16.85 2.43
N TYR A 189 -4.11 15.65 2.18
CA TYR A 189 -4.49 14.70 3.21
C TYR A 189 -3.44 13.60 3.26
N LEU A 190 -2.97 13.29 4.46
CA LEU A 190 -2.04 12.20 4.69
C LEU A 190 -2.46 11.47 5.96
N ARG A 191 -2.56 10.15 5.90
CA ARG A 191 -2.77 9.31 7.08
C ARG A 191 -1.80 8.14 7.12
N PRO A 192 -1.47 7.64 8.32
CA PRO A 192 -0.77 6.39 8.48
C PRO A 192 -1.54 5.20 7.89
N ALA A 193 -0.81 4.25 7.33
CA ALA A 193 -1.31 2.96 6.88
C ALA A 193 -0.75 1.87 7.82
N THR A 194 -1.36 1.75 9.00
CA THR A 194 -0.83 0.93 10.10
C THR A 194 -1.89 -0.10 10.55
N PRO A 195 -2.04 -1.22 9.81
CA PRO A 195 -2.99 -2.26 10.16
C PRO A 195 -2.58 -2.97 11.48
N PRO A 196 -3.45 -3.77 12.10
CA PRO A 196 -3.09 -4.61 13.24
C PRO A 196 -1.80 -5.41 12.99
N ARG A 197 -0.95 -5.54 14.00
CA ARG A 197 0.44 -6.04 13.96
C ARG A 197 1.46 -5.02 13.41
N PHE A 198 1.16 -3.75 13.54
CA PHE A 198 2.10 -2.67 13.27
C PHE A 198 3.26 -2.65 14.30
N PHE A 199 4.45 -2.24 13.83
CA PHE A 199 5.65 -2.03 14.62
C PHE A 199 6.26 -0.70 14.21
N LEU A 200 6.15 0.31 15.08
CA LEU A 200 6.54 1.67 14.76
C LEU A 200 8.04 1.80 14.45
N ASP A 201 8.90 1.19 15.28
CA ASP A 201 10.35 1.20 15.10
C ASP A 201 10.78 0.64 13.74
N VAL A 202 10.11 -0.42 13.29
CA VAL A 202 10.34 -1.04 11.97
C VAL A 202 9.89 -0.11 10.84
N ALA A 203 8.72 0.54 10.99
CA ALA A 203 8.20 1.47 10.00
C ALA A 203 9.10 2.71 9.87
N LEU A 204 9.55 3.29 11.00
CA LEU A 204 10.46 4.43 11.00
C LEU A 204 11.81 4.09 10.37
N ALA A 205 12.38 2.91 10.66
CA ALA A 205 13.63 2.46 10.04
C ALA A 205 13.49 2.31 8.51
N SER A 206 12.33 1.82 8.03
CA SER A 206 12.04 1.71 6.60
C SER A 206 11.92 3.09 5.94
N ILE A 207 11.24 4.04 6.58
CA ILE A 207 11.14 5.42 6.09
C ILE A 207 12.53 6.07 6.06
N ASP A 208 13.37 5.88 7.08
CA ASP A 208 14.74 6.41 7.13
C ASP A 208 15.60 5.82 5.98
N ALA A 209 15.44 4.53 5.66
CA ALA A 209 16.10 3.90 4.52
C ALA A 209 15.63 4.49 3.17
N LEU A 210 14.34 4.81 3.03
CA LEU A 210 13.80 5.49 1.84
C LEU A 210 14.26 6.94 1.75
N LEU A 211 14.35 7.66 2.87
CA LEU A 211 14.89 9.02 2.93
C LEU A 211 16.36 9.08 2.48
N ALA A 212 17.14 8.04 2.80
CA ALA A 212 18.53 7.93 2.34
C ALA A 212 18.65 7.79 0.80
N GLN A 213 17.60 7.37 0.09
CA GLN A 213 17.53 7.38 -1.37
C GLN A 213 17.26 8.78 -1.93
N ALA A 214 16.90 9.77 -1.09
CA ALA A 214 16.55 11.14 -1.46
C ALA A 214 15.58 11.23 -2.67
N PRO A 215 14.44 10.51 -2.67
CA PRO A 215 13.58 10.45 -3.85
C PRO A 215 12.96 11.82 -4.12
N ALA A 216 13.15 12.34 -5.34
CA ALA A 216 12.43 13.52 -5.80
C ALA A 216 10.98 13.12 -6.11
N ARG A 217 10.80 12.15 -7.02
CA ARG A 217 9.48 11.64 -7.42
C ARG A 217 9.13 10.36 -6.69
N MET A 218 7.88 10.29 -6.21
CA MET A 218 7.33 9.05 -5.64
C MET A 218 5.98 8.71 -6.27
N MET A 219 5.85 7.45 -6.69
CA MET A 219 4.62 6.81 -7.14
C MET A 219 4.04 6.05 -5.94
N ILE A 220 2.77 6.33 -5.62
CA ILE A 220 2.11 5.91 -4.37
C ILE A 220 1.04 4.87 -4.70
N GLY A 221 0.91 3.84 -3.88
CA GLY A 221 -0.11 2.80 -4.05
C GLY A 221 -1.53 3.37 -3.87
N HIS A 222 -1.73 4.21 -2.87
CA HIS A 222 -2.93 5.00 -2.59
C HIS A 222 -2.58 6.48 -2.46
N PHE A 223 -2.72 7.30 -3.36
CA PHE A 223 -3.09 7.45 -4.74
C PHE A 223 -2.18 8.50 -5.38
N GLY A 224 -1.81 8.29 -6.62
CA GLY A 224 -1.13 9.31 -7.41
C GLY A 224 0.38 9.41 -7.19
N VAL A 225 0.92 10.55 -7.61
CA VAL A 225 2.36 10.86 -7.66
C VAL A 225 2.66 12.14 -6.89
N THR A 226 3.88 12.27 -6.38
CA THR A 226 4.42 13.52 -5.86
C THR A 226 5.82 13.77 -6.41
N GLU A 227 6.14 15.03 -6.69
CA GLU A 227 7.49 15.50 -7.04
C GLU A 227 8.28 15.93 -5.78
N ASP A 228 7.67 15.84 -4.60
CA ASP A 228 8.29 16.09 -3.29
C ASP A 228 8.32 14.79 -2.46
N GLY A 229 8.97 13.75 -2.98
CA GLY A 229 9.01 12.45 -2.31
C GLY A 229 9.71 12.49 -0.96
N THR A 230 10.84 13.18 -0.89
CA THR A 230 11.58 13.37 0.38
C THR A 230 10.76 14.14 1.41
N GLY A 231 10.06 15.20 1.01
CA GLY A 231 9.18 15.97 1.89
C GLY A 231 7.99 15.13 2.38
N LEU A 232 7.37 14.32 1.51
CA LEU A 232 6.29 13.43 1.91
C LEU A 232 6.76 12.39 2.95
N LEU A 233 7.91 11.76 2.74
CA LEU A 233 8.48 10.79 3.71
C LEU A 233 8.76 11.44 5.07
N ARG A 234 9.29 12.67 5.09
CA ARG A 234 9.52 13.41 6.35
C ARG A 234 8.20 13.70 7.07
N ARG A 235 7.20 14.22 6.37
CA ARG A 235 5.88 14.49 6.95
C ARG A 235 5.23 13.23 7.51
N HIS A 236 5.31 12.11 6.76
CA HIS A 236 4.77 10.84 7.23
C HIS A 236 5.52 10.32 8.48
N ARG A 237 6.85 10.42 8.49
CA ARG A 237 7.67 10.07 9.65
C ARG A 237 7.29 10.88 10.90
N GLU A 238 7.16 12.18 10.75
CA GLU A 238 6.74 13.10 11.82
C GLU A 238 5.33 12.78 12.31
N GLN A 239 4.42 12.47 11.39
CA GLN A 239 3.05 12.05 11.71
C GLN A 239 3.02 10.75 12.54
N LEU A 240 3.83 9.75 12.18
CA LEU A 240 3.91 8.49 12.95
C LEU A 240 4.39 8.74 14.39
N VAL A 241 5.41 9.58 14.57
CA VAL A 241 5.93 9.95 15.90
C VAL A 241 4.88 10.75 16.68
N PHE A 242 4.21 11.70 16.02
CA PHE A 242 3.12 12.45 16.64
C PHE A 242 1.98 11.53 17.12
N TRP A 243 1.58 10.55 16.32
CA TRP A 243 0.52 9.60 16.69
C TRP A 243 0.91 8.73 17.87
N GLU A 244 2.16 8.25 17.91
CA GLU A 244 2.68 7.51 19.07
C GLU A 244 2.55 8.32 20.35
N ASP A 245 3.13 9.52 20.34
CA ASP A 245 3.11 10.43 21.50
C ASP A 245 1.68 10.77 21.94
N TRP A 246 0.82 11.09 20.97
CA TRP A 246 -0.55 11.48 21.25
C TRP A 246 -1.35 10.32 21.84
N LEU A 247 -1.33 9.16 21.20
CA LEU A 247 -2.07 7.97 21.63
C LEU A 247 -1.53 7.43 22.97
N ALA A 248 -0.22 7.43 23.20
CA ALA A 248 0.36 7.03 24.47
C ALA A 248 -0.09 7.93 25.65
N LYS A 249 -0.30 9.22 25.41
CA LYS A 249 -0.89 10.12 26.41
C LYS A 249 -2.36 9.81 26.70
N GLN A 250 -3.12 9.35 25.69
CA GLN A 250 -4.53 9.01 25.86
C GLN A 250 -4.74 7.65 26.53
N THR A 251 -3.90 6.64 26.31
CA THR A 251 -4.02 5.31 26.92
C THR A 251 -4.01 5.35 28.44
N ARG A 252 -3.43 6.37 29.03
CA ARG A 252 -3.44 6.62 30.49
C ARG A 252 -4.78 7.14 31.01
N ARG A 253 -5.75 7.48 30.14
CA ARG A 253 -7.05 8.07 30.46
C ARG A 253 -8.19 7.10 30.27
N SER A 254 -8.22 6.01 31.01
CA SER A 254 -9.17 4.87 30.96
C SER A 254 -10.58 5.16 30.43
N SER A 255 -11.01 4.41 29.41
CA SER A 255 -12.40 4.27 28.94
C SER A 255 -12.60 2.89 28.31
N THR A 256 -13.83 2.49 28.03
CA THR A 256 -14.12 1.22 27.36
C THR A 256 -13.52 1.19 25.95
N PRO A 257 -13.07 0.03 25.41
CA PRO A 257 -12.33 -0.04 24.14
C PRO A 257 -13.00 0.65 22.94
N GLU A 258 -14.31 0.50 22.77
CA GLU A 258 -15.02 1.13 21.62
C GLU A 258 -15.15 2.64 21.76
N SER A 259 -15.47 3.15 22.96
CA SER A 259 -15.53 4.60 23.21
C SER A 259 -14.15 5.23 23.14
N PHE A 260 -13.10 4.48 23.48
CA PHE A 260 -11.72 4.96 23.42
C PHE A 260 -11.21 5.14 21.99
N ALA A 261 -11.48 4.18 21.09
CA ALA A 261 -11.08 4.29 19.67
C ALA A 261 -11.79 5.48 18.99
N ALA A 262 -13.09 5.69 19.27
CA ALA A 262 -13.82 6.84 18.75
C ALA A 262 -13.29 8.17 19.30
N TYR A 263 -12.95 8.22 20.58
CA TYR A 263 -12.31 9.38 21.21
C TYR A 263 -10.96 9.70 20.54
N CYS A 264 -10.13 8.67 20.31
CA CYS A 264 -8.85 8.84 19.62
C CYS A 264 -9.04 9.33 18.17
N GLU A 265 -10.03 8.82 17.44
CA GLU A 265 -10.35 9.30 16.10
C GLU A 265 -10.66 10.79 16.08
N GLU A 266 -11.59 11.26 16.92
CA GLU A 266 -11.98 12.67 16.97
C GLU A 266 -10.83 13.57 17.43
N GLY A 267 -10.02 13.12 18.40
CA GLY A 267 -8.84 13.86 18.84
C GLY A 267 -7.76 13.99 17.77
N LEU A 268 -7.44 12.91 17.06
CA LEU A 268 -6.49 12.97 15.95
C LEU A 268 -7.00 13.80 14.78
N LEU A 269 -8.31 13.75 14.49
CA LEU A 269 -8.92 14.62 13.47
C LEU A 269 -8.84 16.10 13.83
N ALA A 270 -8.82 16.44 15.13
CA ALA A 270 -8.71 17.81 15.61
C ALA A 270 -7.26 18.30 15.68
N GLU A 271 -6.31 17.44 16.02
CA GLU A 271 -4.95 17.84 16.38
C GLU A 271 -3.87 17.47 15.33
N ASP A 272 -4.14 16.49 14.43
CA ASP A 272 -3.21 16.15 13.33
C ASP A 272 -3.49 17.02 12.09
N PRO A 273 -2.62 17.99 11.75
CA PRO A 273 -2.81 18.84 10.59
C PRO A 273 -2.84 18.08 9.26
N CYS A 274 -2.21 16.90 9.19
CA CYS A 274 -2.20 16.05 8.01
C CYS A 274 -3.59 15.47 7.67
N LEU A 275 -4.50 15.39 8.66
CA LEU A 275 -5.87 14.91 8.49
C LEU A 275 -6.86 16.03 8.15
N SER A 276 -6.47 17.29 8.23
CA SER A 276 -7.36 18.46 8.13
C SER A 276 -8.18 18.52 6.83
N ALA A 277 -7.65 17.98 5.73
CA ALA A 277 -8.35 17.95 4.45
C ALA A 277 -9.44 16.86 4.36
N LEU A 278 -9.62 16.00 5.37
CA LEU A 278 -10.64 14.93 5.34
C LEU A 278 -12.06 15.47 5.12
N SER A 279 -12.36 16.63 5.67
CA SER A 279 -13.68 17.29 5.53
C SER A 279 -14.02 17.65 4.08
N ALA A 280 -13.03 17.81 3.21
CA ALA A 280 -13.21 18.15 1.80
C ALA A 280 -13.53 16.93 0.91
N PHE A 281 -13.38 15.70 1.43
CA PHE A 281 -13.73 14.52 0.67
C PHE A 281 -15.25 14.43 0.45
N PRO A 282 -15.69 13.93 -0.74
CA PRO A 282 -17.06 13.47 -0.92
C PRO A 282 -17.45 12.46 0.16
N GLU A 283 -18.72 12.45 0.56
CA GLU A 283 -19.18 11.66 1.71
C GLU A 283 -18.79 10.16 1.61
N PRO A 284 -18.94 9.45 0.47
CA PRO A 284 -18.53 8.05 0.38
C PRO A 284 -17.03 7.84 0.60
N ALA A 285 -16.18 8.72 0.07
CA ALA A 285 -14.73 8.66 0.25
C ALA A 285 -14.34 8.99 1.70
N ARG A 286 -15.02 9.96 2.32
CA ARG A 286 -14.81 10.31 3.74
C ARG A 286 -15.16 9.14 4.67
N ARG A 287 -16.25 8.39 4.40
CA ARG A 287 -16.58 7.17 5.15
C ARG A 287 -15.49 6.11 5.03
N ARG A 288 -14.97 5.88 3.80
CA ARG A 288 -13.86 4.97 3.58
C ARG A 288 -12.64 5.39 4.37
N GLU A 289 -12.24 6.67 4.31
CA GLU A 289 -11.06 7.15 5.03
C GLU A 289 -11.23 7.02 6.55
N ARG A 290 -12.41 7.32 7.11
CA ARG A 290 -12.68 7.11 8.54
C ARG A 290 -12.61 5.62 8.93
N TYR A 291 -13.06 4.73 8.07
CA TYR A 291 -12.92 3.28 8.30
C TYR A 291 -11.43 2.86 8.40
N PHE A 292 -10.61 3.28 7.45
CA PHE A 292 -9.18 2.97 7.48
C PHE A 292 -8.41 3.73 8.55
N LEU A 293 -8.83 4.93 8.91
CA LEU A 293 -8.27 5.70 10.02
C LEU A 293 -8.43 4.93 11.33
N LYS A 294 -9.61 4.36 11.60
CA LYS A 294 -9.85 3.49 12.76
C LYS A 294 -8.95 2.26 12.76
N ASN A 295 -8.75 1.64 11.60
CA ASN A 295 -7.83 0.51 11.49
C ASN A 295 -6.39 0.93 11.83
N SER A 296 -5.96 2.10 11.40
CA SER A 296 -4.64 2.64 11.72
C SER A 296 -4.49 2.94 13.22
N ILE A 297 -5.50 3.54 13.84
CA ILE A 297 -5.53 3.77 15.30
C ILE A 297 -5.41 2.44 16.05
N ASN A 298 -6.16 1.43 15.65
CA ASN A 298 -6.09 0.10 16.27
C ASN A 298 -4.71 -0.55 16.13
N GLY A 299 -4.03 -0.34 15.00
CA GLY A 299 -2.65 -0.78 14.80
C GLY A 299 -1.69 -0.15 15.83
N PHE A 300 -1.77 1.16 16.03
CA PHE A 300 -0.98 1.87 17.03
C PHE A 300 -1.31 1.43 18.47
N LEU A 301 -2.60 1.33 18.82
CA LEU A 301 -3.02 0.89 20.14
C LEU A 301 -2.54 -0.54 20.45
N GLY A 302 -2.59 -1.43 19.44
CA GLY A 302 -2.06 -2.79 19.58
C GLY A 302 -0.54 -2.83 19.74
N TRP A 303 0.21 -1.89 19.16
CA TRP A 303 1.64 -1.74 19.34
C TRP A 303 1.97 -1.19 20.73
N LEU A 304 1.31 -0.10 21.17
CA LEU A 304 1.50 0.49 22.50
C LEU A 304 1.23 -0.50 23.64
N ALA A 305 0.15 -1.28 23.54
CA ALA A 305 -0.17 -2.30 24.54
C ALA A 305 0.94 -3.37 24.69
N LYS A 306 1.64 -3.71 23.60
CA LYS A 306 2.78 -4.64 23.64
C LYS A 306 4.04 -3.99 24.23
N ALA A 307 4.26 -2.73 23.96
CA ALA A 307 5.40 -2.00 24.48
C ALA A 307 5.33 -1.84 26.01
N GLU A 308 4.13 -1.63 26.56
CA GLU A 308 3.88 -1.55 28.03
C GLU A 308 3.94 -2.91 28.71
N GLY A 309 3.61 -4.02 28.00
CA GLY A 309 3.60 -5.39 28.55
C GLY A 309 4.96 -6.09 28.60
N GLY A 310 6.07 -5.43 28.29
CA GLY A 310 7.43 -5.95 28.49
C GLY A 310 7.86 -7.11 27.59
N THR A 311 7.27 -7.28 26.41
CA THR A 311 7.73 -8.27 25.41
C THR A 311 8.68 -7.61 24.38
N PRO A 312 9.76 -8.27 23.94
CA PRO A 312 10.95 -7.62 23.41
C PRO A 312 10.70 -6.88 22.09
N LYS A 313 11.35 -5.70 21.99
CA LYS A 313 11.60 -4.94 20.76
C LYS A 313 12.00 -5.90 19.65
N GLY A 314 11.38 -5.79 18.47
CA GLY A 314 11.58 -6.69 17.34
C GLY A 314 13.06 -6.96 17.06
N GLN A 315 13.52 -8.16 17.41
CA GLN A 315 14.79 -8.65 16.91
C GLN A 315 14.64 -8.87 15.39
N VAL A 316 15.35 -8.05 14.63
CA VAL A 316 15.72 -8.39 13.26
C VAL A 316 16.59 -9.64 13.39
N GLY A 317 15.99 -10.81 13.22
CA GLY A 317 16.65 -12.10 13.34
C GLY A 317 17.78 -12.19 12.31
N ARG A 318 19.02 -12.18 12.79
CA ARG A 318 20.11 -12.87 12.12
C ARG A 318 19.70 -14.34 12.10
N GLY A 319 19.70 -14.92 10.90
CA GLY A 319 19.28 -16.30 10.70
C GLY A 319 19.98 -17.28 11.65
N THR A 320 19.16 -18.10 12.28
CA THR A 320 19.52 -19.46 12.64
C THR A 320 18.34 -20.33 12.23
N SER A 321 18.65 -21.31 11.40
CA SER A 321 17.87 -22.49 11.12
C SER A 321 17.39 -23.12 12.42
N GLU A 322 16.08 -23.47 12.51
CA GLU A 322 15.60 -24.77 12.99
C GLU A 322 14.08 -24.72 13.22
N GLU A 323 13.41 -25.70 12.59
CA GLU A 323 12.04 -26.22 12.64
C GLU A 323 10.88 -25.36 12.14
#